data_5d0346a813f71946c36deede7e5b7c54
#
_entry.id   5d0346a813f71946c36deede7e5b7c54
#
_cell.length_a   1.000
_cell.length_b   1.000
_cell.length_c   1.000
_cell.angle_alpha   90.00
_cell.angle_beta   90.00
_cell.angle_gamma   90.00
#
_symmetry.space_group_name_H-M   'P 1'
#
loop_
_entity.id
_entity.type
_entity.pdbx_description
1 polymer ?
#
loop_
_entity_poly.entity_id
_entity_poly.type
_entity_poly.pdbx_seq_one_letter_code
_entity_poly.pdbx_strand_id
1 'polypeptide(L)'
;MEATMSSLKRILSSRANGARSRGPTSPAGKQASSANATRHGLLAKCVVLANESREGFDALLAQHIERFGPLDGVELGVIEEMVAAFWRLRRAWAIETRLHDDAIATREPGDEIGRITGAFTDLAPSSHLGLLHRYEARLHHIRQRALENIYILRNTQLPNEPTFDPSSPAPAPPTPGSSGSCVPENDGGAT
;
A
#
# COMPACT_ATOMS: atom_id res chain seq x y z
N MET A 1 -15.08 -22.29 17.65
CA MET A 1 -13.76 -22.09 17.00
C MET A 1 -13.77 -22.47 15.52
N GLU A 2 -14.77 -22.05 14.74
CA GLU A 2 -14.93 -22.43 13.32
C GLU A 2 -14.68 -21.26 12.31
N ALA A 3 -14.30 -20.09 12.79
CA ALA A 3 -14.16 -18.92 11.92
C ALA A 3 -12.89 -18.92 11.03
N THR A 4 -11.89 -19.75 11.33
CA THR A 4 -10.58 -19.72 10.66
C THR A 4 -10.52 -20.52 9.36
N MET A 5 -11.31 -21.56 9.21
CA MET A 5 -11.26 -22.43 8.03
C MET A 5 -11.93 -21.84 6.78
N SER A 6 -12.96 -21.00 6.95
CA SER A 6 -13.60 -20.33 5.82
C SER A 6 -12.74 -19.21 5.23
N SER A 7 -11.83 -18.63 6.02
CA SER A 7 -10.87 -17.61 5.60
C SER A 7 -9.80 -18.15 4.66
N LEU A 8 -9.24 -19.34 4.93
CA LEU A 8 -8.23 -19.96 4.08
C LEU A 8 -8.78 -20.38 2.71
N LYS A 9 -9.98 -20.95 2.65
CA LYS A 9 -10.64 -21.26 1.37
C LYS A 9 -10.90 -20.00 0.54
N ARG A 10 -11.32 -18.90 1.17
CA ARG A 10 -11.49 -17.59 0.49
C ARG A 10 -10.17 -17.07 -0.04
N ILE A 11 -9.11 -17.14 0.73
CA ILE A 11 -7.76 -16.69 0.33
C ILE A 11 -7.26 -17.51 -0.85
N LEU A 12 -7.39 -18.83 -0.79
CA LEU A 12 -6.97 -19.74 -1.87
C LEU A 12 -7.78 -19.54 -3.16
N SER A 13 -9.11 -19.36 -3.05
CA SER A 13 -9.94 -19.08 -4.24
C SER A 13 -9.68 -17.69 -4.82
N SER A 14 -9.41 -16.69 -3.98
CA SER A 14 -9.05 -15.34 -4.45
C SER A 14 -7.70 -15.32 -5.14
N ARG A 15 -6.71 -16.09 -4.65
CA ARG A 15 -5.41 -16.27 -5.31
C ARG A 15 -5.54 -17.01 -6.64
N ALA A 16 -6.32 -18.11 -6.70
CA ALA A 16 -6.57 -18.85 -7.93
C ALA A 16 -7.30 -17.99 -8.98
N ASN A 17 -8.22 -17.15 -8.56
CA ASN A 17 -8.94 -16.22 -9.45
C ASN A 17 -8.04 -15.03 -9.86
N GLY A 18 -7.20 -14.54 -8.95
CA GLY A 18 -6.21 -13.50 -9.24
C GLY A 18 -5.17 -13.95 -10.26
N ALA A 19 -4.67 -15.18 -10.16
CA ALA A 19 -3.73 -15.77 -11.12
C ALA A 19 -4.32 -15.94 -12.53
N ARG A 20 -5.64 -16.07 -12.64
CA ARG A 20 -6.38 -16.13 -13.93
C ARG A 20 -6.73 -14.76 -14.49
N SER A 21 -6.71 -13.73 -13.66
CA SER A 21 -7.02 -12.36 -14.03
C SER A 21 -5.78 -11.69 -14.60
N ARG A 22 -5.73 -11.46 -15.91
CA ARG A 22 -4.65 -10.73 -16.58
C ARG A 22 -4.69 -9.22 -16.35
N GLY A 23 -5.61 -8.75 -15.48
CA GLY A 23 -5.84 -7.33 -15.31
C GLY A 23 -6.36 -6.63 -16.56
N PRO A 24 -6.60 -5.32 -16.50
CA PRO A 24 -7.06 -4.57 -17.66
C PRO A 24 -5.94 -4.47 -18.71
N THR A 25 -6.23 -4.92 -19.93
CA THR A 25 -5.29 -4.89 -21.06
C THR A 25 -5.38 -3.59 -21.86
N SER A 26 -6.55 -2.95 -21.87
CA SER A 26 -6.74 -1.68 -22.57
C SER A 26 -6.25 -0.47 -21.76
N PRO A 27 -5.76 0.61 -22.41
CA PRO A 27 -5.38 1.84 -21.71
C PRO A 27 -6.50 2.42 -20.84
N ALA A 28 -7.74 2.43 -21.34
CA ALA A 28 -8.92 2.87 -20.60
C ALA A 28 -9.22 1.97 -19.39
N GLY A 29 -9.05 0.64 -19.53
CA GLY A 29 -9.21 -0.31 -18.44
C GLY A 29 -8.13 -0.15 -17.36
N LYS A 30 -6.89 0.10 -17.75
CA LYS A 30 -5.79 0.41 -16.83
C LYS A 30 -6.05 1.69 -16.06
N GLN A 31 -6.52 2.73 -16.74
CA GLN A 31 -6.90 3.99 -16.11
C GLN A 31 -8.09 3.85 -15.18
N ALA A 32 -9.12 3.08 -15.54
CA ALA A 32 -10.26 2.78 -14.67
C ALA A 32 -9.86 1.96 -13.45
N SER A 33 -8.96 0.98 -13.60
CA SER A 33 -8.44 0.18 -12.48
C SER A 33 -7.59 1.03 -11.54
N SER A 34 -6.72 1.88 -12.06
CA SER A 34 -5.95 2.86 -11.31
C SER A 34 -6.86 3.86 -10.58
N ALA A 35 -7.88 4.40 -11.26
CA ALA A 35 -8.85 5.31 -10.66
C ALA A 35 -9.72 4.63 -9.60
N ASN A 36 -10.02 3.34 -9.72
CA ASN A 36 -10.74 2.58 -8.69
C ASN A 36 -9.87 2.32 -7.46
N ALA A 37 -8.59 2.01 -7.63
CA ALA A 37 -7.64 1.92 -6.53
C ALA A 37 -7.54 3.25 -5.77
N THR A 38 -7.54 4.37 -6.49
CA THR A 38 -7.54 5.72 -5.93
C THR A 38 -8.87 6.09 -5.25
N ARG A 39 -10.02 5.63 -5.79
CA ARG A 39 -11.35 5.88 -5.21
C ARG A 39 -11.59 5.15 -3.89
N HIS A 40 -11.01 4.00 -3.69
CA HIS A 40 -11.08 3.27 -2.41
C HIS A 40 -10.11 3.83 -1.35
N GLY A 41 -9.50 4.98 -1.59
CA GLY A 41 -8.52 5.69 -0.78
C GLY A 41 -8.93 6.00 0.66
N LEU A 42 -9.21 4.96 1.44
CA LEU A 42 -9.12 5.02 2.91
C LEU A 42 -7.76 5.59 3.32
N LEU A 43 -6.72 5.24 2.58
CA LEU A 43 -5.36 5.72 2.82
C LEU A 43 -5.26 7.25 2.71
N ALA A 44 -5.79 7.85 1.64
CA ALA A 44 -5.74 9.29 1.45
C ALA A 44 -6.49 10.04 2.56
N LYS A 45 -7.63 9.49 3.05
CA LYS A 45 -8.36 10.08 4.19
C LYS A 45 -7.59 10.05 5.50
N CYS A 46 -6.69 9.08 5.68
CA CYS A 46 -5.92 8.91 6.90
C CYS A 46 -4.53 9.55 6.84
N VAL A 47 -4.03 9.90 5.64
CA VAL A 47 -2.66 10.38 5.43
C VAL A 47 -2.61 11.86 5.12
N VAL A 48 -3.54 12.38 4.32
CA VAL A 48 -3.58 13.77 3.86
C VAL A 48 -4.32 14.62 4.88
N LEU A 49 -3.69 15.69 5.36
CA LEU A 49 -4.30 16.65 6.27
C LEU A 49 -5.26 17.58 5.51
N ALA A 50 -6.18 18.23 6.24
CA ALA A 50 -7.21 19.09 5.65
C ALA A 50 -6.64 20.28 4.84
N ASN A 51 -5.44 20.74 5.19
CA ASN A 51 -4.73 21.84 4.53
C ASN A 51 -3.72 21.37 3.46
N GLU A 52 -3.66 20.06 3.17
CA GLU A 52 -2.79 19.51 2.15
C GLU A 52 -3.55 19.21 0.86
N SER A 53 -2.83 19.21 -0.28
CA SER A 53 -3.42 18.87 -1.57
C SER A 53 -3.65 17.36 -1.68
N ARG A 54 -4.91 16.97 -1.70
CA ARG A 54 -5.32 15.59 -1.97
C ARG A 54 -4.96 15.18 -3.39
N GLU A 55 -5.17 16.07 -4.36
CA GLU A 55 -4.83 15.85 -5.76
C GLU A 55 -3.32 15.59 -5.93
N GLY A 56 -2.50 16.30 -5.16
CA GLY A 56 -1.05 16.09 -5.13
C GLY A 56 -0.65 14.72 -4.58
N PHE A 57 -1.34 14.23 -3.56
CA PHE A 57 -1.15 12.88 -3.02
C PHE A 57 -1.58 11.81 -4.03
N ASP A 58 -2.78 11.97 -4.62
CA ASP A 58 -3.32 11.03 -5.61
C ASP A 58 -2.45 10.96 -6.87
N ALA A 59 -1.91 12.09 -7.32
CA ALA A 59 -0.94 12.15 -8.42
C ALA A 59 0.36 11.43 -8.09
N LEU A 60 0.88 11.60 -6.86
CA LEU A 60 2.07 10.91 -6.40
C LEU A 60 1.86 9.38 -6.36
N LEU A 61 0.72 8.93 -5.86
CA LEU A 61 0.34 7.52 -5.82
C LEU A 61 0.23 6.95 -7.24
N ALA A 62 -0.43 7.66 -8.15
CA ALA A 62 -0.58 7.25 -9.55
C ALA A 62 0.78 7.07 -10.24
N GLN A 63 1.73 8.01 -10.03
CA GLN A 63 3.10 7.91 -10.57
C GLN A 63 3.84 6.66 -10.07
N HIS A 64 3.66 6.29 -8.80
CA HIS A 64 4.28 5.09 -8.25
C HIS A 64 3.64 3.82 -8.83
N ILE A 65 2.31 3.77 -8.93
CA ILE A 65 1.60 2.66 -9.57
C ILE A 65 2.06 2.50 -11.03
N GLU A 66 2.16 3.58 -11.78
CA GLU A 66 2.64 3.57 -13.17
C GLU A 66 4.09 3.07 -13.25
N ARG A 67 4.96 3.55 -12.36
CA ARG A 67 6.39 3.18 -12.35
C ARG A 67 6.62 1.69 -12.07
N PHE A 68 5.85 1.11 -11.15
CA PHE A 68 5.98 -0.29 -10.79
C PHE A 68 5.22 -1.24 -11.72
N GLY A 69 4.32 -0.72 -12.57
CA GLY A 69 3.57 -1.49 -13.56
C GLY A 69 2.41 -2.28 -12.96
N PRO A 70 1.99 -3.38 -13.59
CA PRO A 70 0.85 -4.15 -13.12
C PRO A 70 1.14 -4.70 -11.71
N LEU A 71 0.22 -4.42 -10.78
CA LEU A 71 0.30 -4.76 -9.37
C LEU A 71 -0.82 -5.72 -8.99
N ASP A 72 -0.52 -6.67 -8.14
CA ASP A 72 -1.55 -7.39 -7.40
C ASP A 72 -2.00 -6.59 -6.16
N GLY A 73 -2.99 -7.11 -5.42
CA GLY A 73 -3.52 -6.42 -4.25
C GLY A 73 -2.53 -6.29 -3.08
N VAL A 74 -1.54 -7.19 -3.00
CA VAL A 74 -0.49 -7.16 -1.95
C VAL A 74 0.55 -6.12 -2.31
N GLU A 75 1.05 -6.15 -3.54
CA GLU A 75 2.00 -5.16 -4.05
C GLU A 75 1.42 -3.74 -3.98
N LEU A 76 0.13 -3.59 -4.35
CA LEU A 76 -0.56 -2.30 -4.23
C LEU A 76 -0.53 -1.78 -2.78
N GLY A 77 -0.83 -2.63 -1.79
CA GLY A 77 -0.76 -2.26 -0.38
C GLY A 77 0.63 -1.79 0.05
N VAL A 78 1.69 -2.44 -0.44
CA VAL A 78 3.08 -2.03 -0.16
C VAL A 78 3.42 -0.70 -0.83
N ILE A 79 2.94 -0.46 -2.06
CA ILE A 79 3.10 0.84 -2.75
C ILE A 79 2.37 1.94 -1.99
N GLU A 80 1.15 1.69 -1.52
CA GLU A 80 0.39 2.64 -0.73
C GLU A 80 1.11 3.01 0.57
N GLU A 81 1.69 2.04 1.28
CA GLU A 81 2.49 2.29 2.48
C GLU A 81 3.72 3.14 2.16
N MET A 82 4.43 2.83 1.07
CA MET A 82 5.60 3.57 0.62
C MET A 82 5.27 5.04 0.30
N VAL A 83 4.18 5.27 -0.44
CA VAL A 83 3.72 6.61 -0.82
C VAL A 83 3.25 7.39 0.40
N ALA A 84 2.54 6.74 1.33
CA ALA A 84 2.12 7.35 2.58
C ALA A 84 3.31 7.78 3.45
N ALA A 85 4.36 6.95 3.52
CA ALA A 85 5.59 7.30 4.24
C ALA A 85 6.29 8.49 3.57
N PHE A 86 6.39 8.49 2.24
CA PHE A 86 7.01 9.59 1.49
C PHE A 86 6.22 10.90 1.60
N TRP A 87 4.89 10.87 1.59
CA TRP A 87 4.06 12.05 1.81
C TRP A 87 4.29 12.68 3.18
N ARG A 88 4.37 11.83 4.22
CA ARG A 88 4.68 12.28 5.58
C ARG A 88 6.09 12.82 5.72
N LEU A 89 7.07 12.28 4.98
CA LEU A 89 8.43 12.83 4.91
C LEU A 89 8.42 14.26 4.35
N ARG A 90 7.73 14.50 3.24
CA ARG A 90 7.60 15.85 2.68
C ARG A 90 6.99 16.84 3.67
N ARG A 91 6.01 16.40 4.46
CA ARG A 91 5.45 17.19 5.56
C ARG A 91 6.48 17.45 6.64
N ALA A 92 7.28 16.46 7.04
CA ALA A 92 8.33 16.60 8.04
C ALA A 92 9.34 17.67 7.61
N TRP A 93 9.81 17.62 6.37
CA TRP A 93 10.70 18.65 5.79
C TRP A 93 10.08 20.04 5.76
N ALA A 94 8.80 20.14 5.40
CA ALA A 94 8.11 21.42 5.42
C ALA A 94 7.98 22.00 6.85
N ILE A 95 7.76 21.16 7.86
CA ILE A 95 7.74 21.55 9.27
C ILE A 95 9.14 22.00 9.71
N GLU A 96 10.17 21.24 9.38
CA GLU A 96 11.55 21.57 9.68
C GLU A 96 11.95 22.92 9.09
N THR A 97 11.68 23.12 7.79
CA THR A 97 11.93 24.38 7.10
C THR A 97 11.23 25.53 7.83
N ARG A 98 9.95 25.35 8.17
CA ARG A 98 9.19 26.40 8.86
C ARG A 98 9.75 26.73 10.23
N LEU A 99 10.17 25.73 11.01
CA LEU A 99 10.81 25.95 12.32
C LEU A 99 12.10 26.78 12.19
N HIS A 100 12.91 26.47 11.17
CA HIS A 100 14.13 27.23 10.89
C HIS A 100 13.83 28.64 10.41
N ASP A 101 12.89 28.82 9.48
CA ASP A 101 12.49 30.14 8.99
C ASP A 101 12.00 31.04 10.12
N ASP A 102 11.15 30.51 11.00
CA ASP A 102 10.63 31.25 12.15
C ASP A 102 11.77 31.63 13.13
N ALA A 103 12.70 30.71 13.39
CA ALA A 103 13.87 31.00 14.23
C ALA A 103 14.82 32.02 13.60
N ILE A 104 15.03 31.98 12.28
CA ILE A 104 15.85 32.94 11.55
C ILE A 104 15.18 34.32 11.55
N ALA A 105 13.85 34.37 11.40
CA ALA A 105 13.10 35.63 11.37
C ALA A 105 13.17 36.45 12.70
N THR A 106 13.40 35.75 13.82
CA THR A 106 13.57 36.40 15.14
C THR A 106 14.93 37.02 15.37
N ARG A 107 15.90 36.80 14.46
CA ARG A 107 17.28 37.29 14.62
C ARG A 107 17.50 38.64 13.99
N GLU A 108 18.41 39.41 14.61
CA GLU A 108 18.85 40.68 14.07
C GLU A 108 19.43 40.52 12.65
N PRO A 109 19.28 41.56 11.80
CA PRO A 109 19.91 41.57 10.47
C PRO A 109 21.43 41.44 10.58
N GLY A 110 22.01 40.57 9.74
CA GLY A 110 23.45 40.29 9.78
C GLY A 110 23.84 39.28 8.71
N ASP A 111 24.99 38.67 8.90
CA ASP A 111 25.48 37.59 8.03
C ASP A 111 24.47 36.43 7.98
N GLU A 112 24.15 35.99 6.76
CA GLU A 112 23.12 34.94 6.50
C GLU A 112 23.49 33.62 7.18
N ILE A 113 24.77 33.19 7.07
CA ILE A 113 25.24 31.96 7.67
C ILE A 113 25.21 32.05 9.20
N GLY A 114 25.59 33.19 9.76
CA GLY A 114 25.52 33.47 11.19
C GLY A 114 24.09 33.36 11.74
N ARG A 115 23.11 33.89 11.01
CA ARG A 115 21.70 33.78 11.37
C ARG A 115 21.19 32.34 11.32
N ILE A 116 21.53 31.57 10.28
CA ILE A 116 21.17 30.15 10.16
C ILE A 116 21.81 29.33 11.27
N THR A 117 23.12 29.51 11.51
CA THR A 117 23.84 28.80 12.57
C THR A 117 23.25 29.06 13.93
N GLY A 118 22.95 30.33 14.19
CA GLY A 118 22.35 30.70 15.46
C GLY A 118 20.92 30.13 15.62
N ALA A 119 20.08 30.17 14.59
CA ALA A 119 18.77 29.54 14.62
C ALA A 119 18.86 28.03 14.88
N PHE A 120 19.80 27.35 14.22
CA PHE A 120 20.07 25.93 14.48
C PHE A 120 20.49 25.67 15.93
N THR A 121 21.36 26.51 16.48
CA THR A 121 21.82 26.38 17.88
C THR A 121 20.67 26.52 18.86
N ASP A 122 19.72 27.44 18.60
CA ASP A 122 18.54 27.61 19.46
C ASP A 122 17.55 26.46 19.35
N LEU A 123 17.42 25.87 18.16
CA LEU A 123 16.51 24.74 17.91
C LEU A 123 17.11 23.40 18.36
N ALA A 124 18.45 23.25 18.39
CA ALA A 124 19.13 22.00 18.72
C ALA A 124 18.69 21.37 20.05
N PRO A 125 18.50 22.10 21.16
CA PRO A 125 17.97 21.54 22.40
C PRO A 125 16.46 21.27 22.37
N SER A 126 15.75 21.64 21.29
CA SER A 126 14.32 21.47 21.20
C SER A 126 13.93 19.98 21.14
N SER A 127 13.07 19.57 22.07
CA SER A 127 12.48 18.23 22.04
C SER A 127 11.65 17.98 20.77
N HIS A 128 11.08 19.02 20.18
CA HIS A 128 10.27 18.94 18.96
C HIS A 128 11.11 18.62 17.74
N LEU A 129 12.28 19.26 17.57
CA LEU A 129 13.20 18.96 16.47
C LEU A 129 13.76 17.54 16.59
N GLY A 130 14.16 17.14 17.79
CA GLY A 130 14.62 15.77 18.05
C GLY A 130 13.54 14.70 17.83
N LEU A 131 12.26 15.02 18.10
CA LEU A 131 11.14 14.15 17.79
C LEU A 131 10.91 14.07 16.27
N LEU A 132 10.99 15.20 15.57
CA LEU A 132 10.83 15.29 14.13
C LEU A 132 11.88 14.42 13.40
N HIS A 133 13.15 14.53 13.76
CA HIS A 133 14.24 13.73 13.17
C HIS A 133 14.06 12.22 13.42
N ARG A 134 13.61 11.83 14.62
CA ARG A 134 13.28 10.40 14.88
C ARG A 134 12.12 9.91 14.03
N TYR A 135 11.10 10.76 13.82
CA TYR A 135 9.97 10.45 12.97
C TYR A 135 10.39 10.34 11.51
N GLU A 136 11.22 11.22 11.05
CA GLU A 136 11.81 11.24 9.71
C GLU A 136 12.63 9.97 9.44
N ALA A 137 13.54 9.61 10.34
CA ALA A 137 14.31 8.38 10.23
C ALA A 137 13.42 7.13 10.16
N ARG A 138 12.35 7.09 10.95
CA ARG A 138 11.36 6.00 10.89
C ARG A 138 10.64 5.93 9.54
N LEU A 139 10.24 7.07 8.99
CA LEU A 139 9.56 7.14 7.69
C LEU A 139 10.48 6.73 6.53
N HIS A 140 11.74 7.14 6.57
CA HIS A 140 12.76 6.65 5.63
C HIS A 140 12.89 5.14 5.68
N HIS A 141 12.95 4.57 6.88
CA HIS A 141 13.04 3.13 7.05
C HIS A 141 11.79 2.38 6.53
N ILE A 142 10.59 2.90 6.79
CA ILE A 142 9.35 2.33 6.25
C ILE A 142 9.39 2.35 4.72
N ARG A 143 9.77 3.47 4.11
CA ARG A 143 9.88 3.61 2.66
C ARG A 143 10.88 2.63 2.05
N GLN A 144 12.06 2.49 2.67
CA GLN A 144 13.08 1.56 2.22
C GLN A 144 12.60 0.11 2.32
N ARG A 145 12.00 -0.28 3.44
CA ARG A 145 11.45 -1.63 3.62
C ARG A 145 10.34 -1.95 2.61
N ALA A 146 9.50 -0.98 2.28
CA ALA A 146 8.47 -1.17 1.26
C ALA A 146 9.09 -1.45 -0.12
N LEU A 147 10.16 -0.74 -0.50
CA LEU A 147 10.92 -1.02 -1.73
C LEU A 147 11.53 -2.42 -1.73
N GLU A 148 12.15 -2.82 -0.63
CA GLU A 148 12.73 -4.16 -0.45
C GLU A 148 11.66 -5.25 -0.53
N ASN A 149 10.50 -5.03 0.10
CA ASN A 149 9.38 -5.97 0.06
C ASN A 149 8.85 -6.17 -1.36
N ILE A 150 8.71 -5.12 -2.17
CA ILE A 150 8.32 -5.24 -3.57
C ILE A 150 9.36 -6.02 -4.36
N TYR A 151 10.64 -5.75 -4.13
CA TYR A 151 11.72 -6.50 -4.76
C TYR A 151 11.67 -7.98 -4.40
N ILE A 152 11.48 -8.32 -3.12
CA ILE A 152 11.34 -9.68 -2.64
C ILE A 152 10.10 -10.35 -3.25
N LEU A 153 8.94 -9.71 -3.21
CA LEU A 153 7.69 -10.25 -3.78
C LEU A 153 7.83 -10.61 -5.26
N ARG A 154 8.60 -9.82 -6.02
CA ARG A 154 8.77 -10.04 -7.46
C ARG A 154 9.86 -11.04 -7.82
N ASN A 155 10.85 -11.22 -6.96
CA ASN A 155 12.00 -12.09 -7.25
C ASN A 155 11.97 -13.41 -6.47
N THR A 156 11.07 -13.56 -5.48
CA THR A 156 10.96 -14.78 -4.70
C THR A 156 9.69 -15.50 -5.11
N GLN A 157 9.84 -16.68 -5.74
CA GLN A 157 8.72 -17.61 -5.91
C GLN A 157 8.36 -18.15 -4.53
N LEU A 158 7.17 -17.80 -4.05
CA LEU A 158 6.65 -18.39 -2.83
C LEU A 158 6.40 -19.90 -3.06
N PRO A 159 6.75 -20.78 -2.11
CA PRO A 159 6.66 -22.24 -2.28
C PRO A 159 5.28 -22.80 -2.66
N ASN A 160 4.25 -21.97 -2.55
CA ASN A 160 2.85 -22.33 -2.84
C ASN A 160 2.24 -21.53 -3.99
N GLU A 161 3.04 -20.78 -4.74
CA GLU A 161 2.52 -20.19 -5.99
C GLU A 161 2.45 -21.27 -7.05
N PRO A 162 1.27 -21.49 -7.66
CA PRO A 162 1.18 -22.40 -8.80
C PRO A 162 2.05 -21.83 -9.92
N THR A 163 3.11 -22.52 -10.25
CA THR A 163 3.93 -22.21 -11.44
C THR A 163 3.03 -22.29 -12.66
N PHE A 164 2.80 -21.16 -13.31
CA PHE A 164 2.11 -21.14 -14.59
C PHE A 164 3.05 -21.70 -15.65
N ASP A 165 2.84 -22.97 -15.99
CA ASP A 165 3.46 -23.57 -17.17
C ASP A 165 2.56 -23.25 -18.38
N PRO A 166 3.01 -22.38 -19.32
CA PRO A 166 2.22 -22.03 -20.49
C PRO A 166 2.00 -23.21 -21.44
N SER A 167 2.74 -24.30 -21.26
CA SER A 167 2.60 -25.56 -22.05
C SER A 167 1.65 -26.58 -21.39
N SER A 168 1.21 -26.34 -20.16
CA SER A 168 0.28 -27.23 -19.47
C SER A 168 -1.13 -27.09 -20.06
N PRO A 169 -1.77 -28.18 -20.47
CA PRO A 169 -3.15 -28.16 -20.99
C PRO A 169 -4.09 -27.60 -19.90
N ALA A 170 -5.00 -26.75 -20.32
CA ALA A 170 -6.01 -26.15 -19.42
C ALA A 170 -6.74 -27.29 -18.66
N PRO A 171 -6.94 -27.17 -17.34
CA PRO A 171 -7.70 -28.14 -16.58
C PRO A 171 -9.08 -28.34 -17.22
N ALA A 172 -9.44 -29.58 -17.47
CA ALA A 172 -10.74 -29.93 -18.06
C ALA A 172 -11.87 -29.32 -17.22
N PRO A 173 -12.94 -28.81 -17.84
CA PRO A 173 -14.09 -28.31 -17.10
C PRO A 173 -14.64 -29.45 -16.21
N PRO A 174 -15.09 -29.10 -14.97
CA PRO A 174 -15.66 -30.12 -14.09
C PRO A 174 -16.84 -30.78 -14.80
N THR A 175 -16.82 -32.10 -14.93
CA THR A 175 -17.94 -32.90 -15.41
C THR A 175 -19.17 -32.58 -14.57
N PRO A 176 -20.32 -32.28 -15.14
CA PRO A 176 -21.55 -32.09 -14.38
C PRO A 176 -21.82 -33.37 -13.62
N GLY A 177 -21.68 -33.28 -12.30
CA GLY A 177 -21.86 -34.40 -11.40
C GLY A 177 -23.27 -34.95 -11.55
N SER A 178 -23.34 -36.27 -11.78
CA SER A 178 -24.52 -37.11 -11.68
C SER A 178 -25.31 -36.70 -10.44
N SER A 179 -26.54 -36.27 -10.67
CA SER A 179 -27.52 -35.99 -9.62
C SER A 179 -27.81 -37.30 -8.88
N GLY A 180 -27.15 -37.47 -7.73
CA GLY A 180 -27.52 -38.50 -6.77
C GLY A 180 -28.89 -38.14 -6.21
N SER A 181 -29.90 -38.95 -6.58
CA SER A 181 -31.24 -38.88 -6.05
C SER A 181 -31.19 -39.17 -4.54
N CYS A 182 -31.46 -38.17 -3.71
CA CYS A 182 -31.81 -38.38 -2.31
C CYS A 182 -33.22 -38.91 -2.24
N VAL A 183 -33.35 -40.19 -1.99
CA VAL A 183 -34.59 -40.82 -1.54
C VAL A 183 -34.81 -40.41 -0.08
N PRO A 184 -35.93 -39.80 0.31
CA PRO A 184 -36.23 -39.62 1.74
C PRO A 184 -36.69 -40.94 2.32
N GLU A 185 -35.92 -41.50 3.22
CA GLU A 185 -36.30 -42.63 4.05
C GLU A 185 -37.31 -42.11 5.13
N ASN A 186 -38.56 -42.53 4.93
CA ASN A 186 -39.68 -42.28 5.80
C ASN A 186 -39.70 -43.39 6.83
N ASP A 187 -39.20 -43.16 8.02
CA ASP A 187 -39.35 -44.09 9.14
C ASP A 187 -40.52 -43.64 10.02
N GLY A 188 -41.67 -44.23 9.74
CA GLY A 188 -42.80 -44.28 10.62
C GLY A 188 -42.60 -45.39 11.61
N GLY A 189 -42.68 -45.12 12.89
CA GLY A 189 -42.65 -46.09 13.97
C GLY A 189 -43.46 -45.58 15.15
N ALA A 190 -44.68 -46.10 15.20
CA ALA A 190 -45.63 -46.04 16.29
C ALA A 190 -45.06 -46.63 17.63
N THR A 191 -45.45 -46.09 18.71
CA THR A 191 -46.16 -46.47 19.94
C THR A 191 -45.81 -45.53 21.08
#